data_10506e0923c1aec07102a292685bf543
#
_entry.id   10506e0923c1aec07102a292685bf543
#
_cell.length_a   1.000
_cell.length_b   1.000
_cell.length_c   1.000
_cell.angle_alpha   90.00
_cell.angle_beta   90.00
_cell.angle_gamma   90.00
#
_symmetry.space_group_name_H-M   'P 1'
#
loop_
_entity.id
_entity.type
_entity.pdbx_description
1 polymer ?
#
loop_
_entity_poly.entity_id
_entity_poly.type
_entity_poly.pdbx_seq_one_letter_code
_entity_poly.pdbx_strand_id
1 'polypeptide(L)'
;MKQPPGSRPDAVWTNVATAGENLLAALETDEGARVSWDDLVATARDRALAGREYRPIADLLFDQLRRRGLNAEGIFRGLVSAMAFGRDPDVSRIGARYVPLEERIASARTYVGTRAVAEPVVVWLGYQGRTFLHLSAGRVSFLDAHWAVPNAQPGRQDFEHKAELWEFVRHGDLFKIAELVDEESDVDFLVRVDLGTTTATDAVDRAVRTVETIIDVAIHNAGGIRPYLVQHGLLCSGRPGSQSFMLPRREMGFPDDHYGAGITAKAIEEHGPRIVSALAREDLPRFLAAAIEVQTTADHPFSRDMAMRRPSEADIRSVIPLTDRVVQHVAAYAALAPGEVFGLLGERWPHARWLADVRRAVGMCLLGGGNRSGLVNELAREWFTSTPSRPWILFVADRSVDLLSLCRIEHERAWISRMLSSVSDHAGYRTLVERYAAQGAVLEGRRSRVRNALVHGNPSGFTIVGSVREYAEFLSGGALNIALESYIEGEAPAAAIARKTGEFTAMQEGQDAATYWRARLAARTTAGTSWA
;
A
#
# COMPACT_ATOMS: atom_id res chain seq x y z
N MET A 1 23.88 -11.51 -34.47
CA MET A 1 23.93 -12.82 -35.17
C MET A 1 23.53 -12.60 -36.62
N LYS A 2 24.37 -12.97 -37.62
CA LYS A 2 23.99 -12.93 -39.03
C LYS A 2 23.13 -14.16 -39.33
N GLN A 3 21.93 -13.96 -39.88
CA GLN A 3 21.04 -15.03 -40.32
C GLN A 3 21.70 -15.91 -41.39
N PRO A 4 21.56 -17.23 -41.32
CA PRO A 4 21.99 -18.10 -42.40
C PRO A 4 21.15 -17.84 -43.65
N PRO A 5 21.76 -17.78 -44.82
CA PRO A 5 21.04 -17.54 -46.08
C PRO A 5 20.12 -18.71 -46.39
N GLY A 6 18.82 -18.46 -46.49
CA GLY A 6 17.81 -19.40 -47.03
C GLY A 6 16.80 -19.98 -46.04
N SER A 7 16.91 -19.73 -44.72
CA SER A 7 15.88 -20.14 -43.77
C SER A 7 14.77 -19.07 -43.66
N ARG A 8 13.50 -19.48 -43.81
CA ARG A 8 12.37 -18.60 -43.46
C ARG A 8 12.47 -18.30 -41.96
N PRO A 9 12.68 -17.04 -41.56
CA PRO A 9 12.90 -16.66 -40.15
C PRO A 9 11.79 -17.16 -39.23
N ASP A 10 10.54 -17.14 -39.70
CA ASP A 10 9.35 -17.50 -38.95
C ASP A 10 9.30 -18.97 -38.52
N ALA A 11 9.75 -19.89 -39.39
CA ALA A 11 9.73 -21.33 -39.08
C ALA A 11 10.75 -21.71 -38.00
N VAL A 12 11.91 -21.06 -37.94
CA VAL A 12 12.93 -21.32 -36.94
C VAL A 12 12.45 -20.81 -35.58
N TRP A 13 11.89 -19.60 -35.53
CA TRP A 13 11.37 -19.04 -34.28
C TRP A 13 10.15 -19.78 -33.78
N THR A 14 9.26 -20.25 -34.66
CA THR A 14 8.12 -21.10 -34.29
C THR A 14 8.60 -22.40 -33.65
N ASN A 15 9.61 -23.07 -34.25
CA ASN A 15 10.16 -24.30 -33.71
C ASN A 15 10.85 -24.06 -32.34
N VAL A 16 11.57 -22.95 -32.15
CA VAL A 16 12.18 -22.57 -30.87
C VAL A 16 11.12 -22.30 -29.83
N ALA A 17 10.05 -21.59 -30.19
CA ALA A 17 8.94 -21.32 -29.26
C ALA A 17 8.25 -22.63 -28.83
N THR A 18 7.92 -23.50 -29.79
CA THR A 18 7.29 -24.81 -29.53
C THR A 18 8.18 -25.71 -28.68
N ALA A 19 9.49 -25.73 -28.94
CA ALA A 19 10.44 -26.49 -28.14
C ALA A 19 10.53 -25.91 -26.70
N GLY A 20 10.49 -24.59 -26.56
CA GLY A 20 10.43 -23.90 -25.27
C GLY A 20 9.16 -24.22 -24.49
N GLU A 21 8.00 -24.21 -25.15
CA GLU A 21 6.72 -24.58 -24.53
C GLU A 21 6.70 -26.04 -24.09
N ASN A 22 7.21 -26.96 -24.92
CA ASN A 22 7.31 -28.37 -24.59
C ASN A 22 8.25 -28.60 -23.38
N LEU A 23 9.38 -27.89 -23.33
CA LEU A 23 10.30 -27.97 -22.21
C LEU A 23 9.64 -27.44 -20.92
N LEU A 24 8.96 -26.30 -20.99
CA LEU A 24 8.24 -25.76 -19.83
C LEU A 24 7.16 -26.72 -19.34
N ALA A 25 6.38 -27.30 -20.26
CA ALA A 25 5.37 -28.30 -19.91
C ALA A 25 5.97 -29.54 -19.25
N ALA A 26 7.12 -30.01 -19.72
CA ALA A 26 7.84 -31.14 -19.09
C ALA A 26 8.37 -30.80 -17.70
N LEU A 27 8.91 -29.59 -17.52
CA LEU A 27 9.41 -29.10 -16.21
C LEU A 27 8.31 -28.90 -15.18
N GLU A 28 7.07 -28.64 -15.60
CA GLU A 28 5.91 -28.47 -14.71
C GLU A 28 5.30 -29.80 -14.25
N THR A 29 5.75 -30.94 -14.77
CA THR A 29 5.29 -32.26 -14.33
C THR A 29 5.88 -32.65 -12.98
N ASP A 30 5.22 -33.62 -12.30
CA ASP A 30 5.75 -34.21 -11.07
C ASP A 30 7.09 -34.90 -11.32
N GLU A 31 7.24 -35.54 -12.47
CA GLU A 31 8.47 -36.19 -12.87
C GLU A 31 9.58 -35.17 -13.19
N GLY A 32 9.24 -34.05 -13.84
CA GLY A 32 10.20 -32.96 -14.06
C GLY A 32 10.83 -32.44 -12.75
N ALA A 33 10.03 -32.26 -11.72
CA ALA A 33 10.55 -31.86 -10.41
C ALA A 33 11.39 -32.95 -9.74
N ARG A 34 11.01 -34.24 -9.88
CA ARG A 34 11.81 -35.36 -9.37
C ARG A 34 13.14 -35.51 -10.11
N VAL A 35 13.15 -35.29 -11.42
CA VAL A 35 14.41 -35.30 -12.19
C VAL A 35 15.33 -34.16 -11.74
N SER A 36 14.82 -32.95 -11.53
CA SER A 36 15.63 -31.85 -10.99
C SER A 36 16.15 -32.14 -9.58
N TRP A 37 15.39 -32.84 -8.74
CA TRP A 37 15.85 -33.32 -7.44
C TRP A 37 16.97 -34.36 -7.58
N ASP A 38 16.81 -35.34 -8.45
CA ASP A 38 17.80 -36.40 -8.67
C ASP A 38 19.11 -35.79 -9.21
N ASP A 39 19.04 -34.82 -10.11
CA ASP A 39 20.20 -34.06 -10.60
C ASP A 39 20.88 -33.26 -9.47
N LEU A 40 20.11 -32.62 -8.59
CA LEU A 40 20.64 -31.89 -7.44
C LEU A 40 21.39 -32.85 -6.50
N VAL A 41 20.80 -34.01 -6.20
CA VAL A 41 21.41 -35.03 -5.35
C VAL A 41 22.67 -35.61 -5.99
N ALA A 42 22.64 -35.91 -7.29
CA ALA A 42 23.81 -36.41 -8.04
C ALA A 42 24.96 -35.40 -8.00
N THR A 43 24.63 -34.12 -8.29
CA THR A 43 25.61 -33.02 -8.24
C THR A 43 26.18 -32.81 -6.84
N ALA A 44 25.35 -32.89 -5.79
CA ALA A 44 25.79 -32.75 -4.40
C ALA A 44 26.69 -33.93 -3.93
N ARG A 45 26.56 -35.14 -4.55
CA ARG A 45 27.41 -36.31 -4.27
C ARG A 45 28.76 -36.25 -4.98
N ASP A 46 28.84 -35.48 -6.08
CA ASP A 46 30.09 -35.29 -6.80
C ASP A 46 30.97 -34.27 -6.07
N ARG A 47 31.92 -34.80 -5.30
CA ARG A 47 32.86 -33.99 -4.51
C ARG A 47 33.84 -33.18 -5.35
N ALA A 48 33.92 -33.40 -6.66
CA ALA A 48 34.77 -32.65 -7.58
C ALA A 48 34.11 -31.33 -8.04
N LEU A 49 32.78 -31.22 -7.88
CA LEU A 49 32.03 -30.02 -8.29
C LEU A 49 32.19 -28.88 -7.28
N ALA A 50 32.57 -27.71 -7.77
CA ALA A 50 32.60 -26.52 -6.95
C ALA A 50 31.17 -26.11 -6.54
N GLY A 51 31.00 -25.62 -5.31
CA GLY A 51 29.67 -25.28 -4.74
C GLY A 51 28.79 -24.30 -5.54
N ARG A 52 29.28 -23.74 -6.65
CA ARG A 52 28.52 -22.90 -7.59
C ARG A 52 27.69 -23.70 -8.60
N GLU A 53 27.99 -24.96 -8.87
CA GLU A 53 27.37 -25.73 -9.94
C GLU A 53 26.00 -26.33 -9.55
N TYR A 54 25.77 -26.58 -8.26
CA TYR A 54 24.45 -27.02 -7.78
C TYR A 54 23.39 -25.90 -7.74
N ARG A 55 23.81 -24.62 -7.69
CA ARG A 55 22.91 -23.50 -7.48
C ARG A 55 21.87 -23.32 -8.60
N PRO A 56 22.23 -23.41 -9.90
CA PRO A 56 21.24 -23.34 -10.96
C PRO A 56 20.19 -24.46 -10.90
N ILE A 57 20.60 -25.66 -10.46
CA ILE A 57 19.69 -26.82 -10.33
C ILE A 57 18.75 -26.59 -9.14
N ALA A 58 19.29 -26.11 -8.02
CA ALA A 58 18.50 -25.77 -6.84
C ALA A 58 17.49 -24.65 -7.14
N ASP A 59 17.90 -23.60 -7.85
CA ASP A 59 17.04 -22.49 -8.26
C ASP A 59 15.91 -22.97 -9.20
N LEU A 60 16.23 -23.86 -10.16
CA LEU A 60 15.24 -24.48 -11.04
C LEU A 60 14.23 -25.32 -10.25
N LEU A 61 14.71 -26.21 -9.37
CA LEU A 61 13.84 -27.02 -8.52
C LEU A 61 12.94 -26.15 -7.65
N PHE A 62 13.49 -25.10 -7.06
CA PHE A 62 12.75 -24.17 -6.22
C PHE A 62 11.63 -23.48 -7.01
N ASP A 63 11.91 -23.04 -8.22
CA ASP A 63 10.93 -22.42 -9.11
C ASP A 63 9.84 -23.41 -9.55
N GLN A 64 10.20 -24.66 -9.83
CA GLN A 64 9.24 -25.73 -10.13
C GLN A 64 8.29 -25.99 -8.95
N LEU A 65 8.83 -26.06 -7.72
CA LEU A 65 8.03 -26.27 -6.51
C LEU A 65 7.08 -25.09 -6.25
N ARG A 66 7.55 -23.85 -6.46
CA ARG A 66 6.69 -22.65 -6.33
C ARG A 66 5.55 -22.66 -7.36
N ARG A 67 5.82 -22.96 -8.63
CA ARG A 67 4.77 -23.06 -9.67
C ARG A 67 3.74 -24.15 -9.36
N ARG A 68 4.09 -25.13 -8.57
CA ARG A 68 3.21 -26.20 -8.10
C ARG A 68 2.44 -25.84 -6.82
N GLY A 69 2.52 -24.59 -6.41
CA GLY A 69 1.77 -24.02 -5.29
C GLY A 69 2.45 -24.17 -3.93
N LEU A 70 3.75 -24.48 -3.89
CA LEU A 70 4.52 -24.53 -2.64
C LEU A 70 5.25 -23.19 -2.41
N ASN A 71 5.08 -22.57 -1.22
CA ASN A 71 5.81 -21.35 -0.89
C ASN A 71 7.26 -21.63 -0.47
N ALA A 72 8.08 -20.56 -0.44
CA ALA A 72 9.49 -20.67 -0.08
C ALA A 72 9.71 -21.31 1.30
N GLU A 73 8.93 -20.89 2.29
CA GLU A 73 9.02 -21.40 3.65
C GLU A 73 8.54 -22.84 3.76
N GLY A 74 7.42 -23.17 3.12
CA GLY A 74 6.89 -24.53 3.03
C GLY A 74 7.86 -25.49 2.34
N ILE A 75 8.48 -25.05 1.22
CA ILE A 75 9.54 -25.82 0.53
C ILE A 75 10.71 -26.09 1.48
N PHE A 76 11.21 -25.03 2.13
CA PHE A 76 12.33 -25.14 3.05
C PHE A 76 12.01 -26.09 4.22
N ARG A 77 10.88 -25.88 4.91
CA ARG A 77 10.45 -26.72 6.03
C ARG A 77 10.26 -28.18 5.62
N GLY A 78 9.57 -28.43 4.50
CA GLY A 78 9.32 -29.78 4.00
C GLY A 78 10.60 -30.52 3.63
N LEU A 79 11.50 -29.87 2.89
CA LEU A 79 12.79 -30.46 2.52
C LEU A 79 13.70 -30.67 3.73
N VAL A 80 13.79 -29.69 4.64
CA VAL A 80 14.56 -29.84 5.88
C VAL A 80 13.99 -30.96 6.73
N SER A 81 12.68 -31.06 6.89
CA SER A 81 12.03 -32.10 7.63
C SER A 81 12.30 -33.48 7.02
N ALA A 82 12.14 -33.64 5.70
CA ALA A 82 12.43 -34.87 4.99
C ALA A 82 13.92 -35.27 5.11
N MET A 83 14.83 -34.29 4.93
CA MET A 83 16.28 -34.52 4.96
C MET A 83 16.86 -34.68 6.36
N ALA A 84 16.33 -33.97 7.36
CA ALA A 84 16.85 -34.07 8.74
C ALA A 84 16.27 -35.26 9.50
N PHE A 85 14.96 -35.55 9.31
CA PHE A 85 14.23 -36.48 10.16
C PHE A 85 13.65 -37.69 9.41
N GLY A 86 13.63 -37.70 8.08
CA GLY A 86 13.09 -38.79 7.28
C GLY A 86 11.57 -38.98 7.43
N ARG A 87 10.84 -37.96 7.93
CA ARG A 87 9.41 -38.06 8.22
C ARG A 87 8.70 -36.72 8.00
N ASP A 88 7.37 -36.85 7.92
CA ASP A 88 6.39 -35.77 7.90
C ASP A 88 6.65 -34.70 8.99
N PRO A 89 6.62 -33.40 8.67
CA PRO A 89 6.89 -32.29 9.59
C PRO A 89 6.01 -32.28 10.85
N ASP A 90 4.85 -32.93 10.84
CA ASP A 90 3.93 -32.97 11.98
C ASP A 90 4.34 -33.87 13.14
N VAL A 91 5.50 -34.55 13.07
CA VAL A 91 5.96 -35.43 14.14
C VAL A 91 7.13 -34.81 14.91
N SER A 92 6.88 -33.83 15.73
CA SER A 92 7.80 -33.34 16.76
C SER A 92 7.88 -34.33 17.93
N ARG A 93 8.64 -35.43 17.81
CA ARG A 93 8.96 -36.26 18.96
C ARG A 93 10.46 -36.34 19.13
N ILE A 94 10.94 -35.81 20.23
CA ILE A 94 12.26 -36.05 20.81
C ILE A 94 12.41 -37.57 20.97
N GLY A 95 13.35 -38.19 20.22
CA GLY A 95 13.53 -39.62 20.19
C GLY A 95 13.41 -40.26 18.81
N ALA A 96 13.46 -39.47 17.73
CA ALA A 96 13.41 -39.99 16.36
C ALA A 96 14.53 -41.01 16.10
N ARG A 97 14.13 -42.22 15.67
CA ARG A 97 15.02 -43.28 15.21
C ARG A 97 15.90 -42.75 14.07
N TYR A 98 17.21 -43.02 14.14
CA TYR A 98 18.12 -42.68 13.04
C TYR A 98 17.60 -43.24 11.72
N VAL A 99 17.38 -42.38 10.71
CA VAL A 99 16.96 -42.79 9.38
C VAL A 99 18.16 -42.68 8.44
N PRO A 100 18.51 -43.74 7.69
CA PRO A 100 19.60 -43.70 6.73
C PRO A 100 19.47 -42.57 5.71
N LEU A 101 20.61 -42.05 5.24
CA LEU A 101 20.62 -40.93 4.27
C LEU A 101 19.79 -41.22 3.01
N GLU A 102 19.88 -42.46 2.50
CA GLU A 102 19.14 -42.84 1.29
C GLU A 102 17.61 -42.80 1.49
N GLU A 103 17.13 -43.22 2.64
CA GLU A 103 15.71 -43.13 2.99
C GLU A 103 15.27 -41.67 3.13
N ARG A 104 16.12 -40.79 3.66
CA ARG A 104 15.86 -39.35 3.76
C ARG A 104 15.81 -38.70 2.37
N ILE A 105 16.70 -39.04 1.46
CA ILE A 105 16.71 -38.59 0.07
C ILE A 105 15.45 -39.06 -0.65
N ALA A 106 15.01 -40.29 -0.46
CA ALA A 106 13.78 -40.83 -1.03
C ALA A 106 12.55 -40.15 -0.47
N SER A 107 12.52 -39.82 0.82
CA SER A 107 11.45 -39.04 1.45
C SER A 107 11.36 -37.63 0.86
N ALA A 108 12.51 -36.96 0.70
CA ALA A 108 12.54 -35.62 0.06
C ALA A 108 12.11 -35.68 -1.43
N ARG A 109 12.50 -36.75 -2.16
CA ARG A 109 12.05 -36.99 -3.53
C ARG A 109 10.53 -37.16 -3.60
N THR A 110 9.94 -37.85 -2.63
CA THR A 110 8.48 -37.98 -2.52
C THR A 110 7.84 -36.63 -2.27
N TYR A 111 8.37 -35.85 -1.34
CA TYR A 111 7.90 -34.50 -1.05
C TYR A 111 7.96 -33.59 -2.29
N VAL A 112 9.07 -33.62 -3.03
CA VAL A 112 9.23 -32.86 -4.29
C VAL A 112 8.17 -33.24 -5.33
N GLY A 113 7.70 -34.49 -5.32
CA GLY A 113 6.62 -34.98 -6.19
C GLY A 113 5.20 -34.57 -5.75
N THR A 114 5.02 -33.97 -4.58
CA THR A 114 3.68 -33.58 -4.12
C THR A 114 3.16 -32.32 -4.81
N ARG A 115 1.85 -32.21 -4.92
CA ARG A 115 1.16 -30.97 -5.33
C ARG A 115 0.31 -30.47 -4.19
N ALA A 116 0.27 -29.16 -4.04
CA ALA A 116 -0.68 -28.57 -3.13
C ALA A 116 -2.12 -28.82 -3.63
N VAL A 117 -2.98 -29.28 -2.74
CA VAL A 117 -4.40 -29.51 -3.04
C VAL A 117 -5.13 -28.17 -2.94
N ALA A 118 -5.95 -27.88 -3.94
CA ALA A 118 -6.85 -26.72 -3.87
C ALA A 118 -8.06 -27.06 -3.00
N GLU A 119 -8.30 -26.23 -1.99
CA GLU A 119 -9.42 -26.37 -1.04
C GLU A 119 -9.94 -24.98 -0.64
N PRO A 120 -11.12 -24.85 -0.02
CA PRO A 120 -11.58 -23.60 0.56
C PRO A 120 -10.58 -23.09 1.61
N VAL A 121 -10.06 -21.89 1.39
CA VAL A 121 -9.02 -21.29 2.25
C VAL A 121 -9.48 -19.93 2.75
N VAL A 122 -9.46 -19.76 4.07
CA VAL A 122 -9.73 -18.50 4.76
C VAL A 122 -8.54 -18.15 5.64
N VAL A 123 -8.14 -16.89 5.61
CA VAL A 123 -7.06 -16.37 6.46
C VAL A 123 -7.63 -15.32 7.40
N TRP A 124 -7.31 -15.44 8.68
CA TRP A 124 -7.57 -14.46 9.71
C TRP A 124 -6.27 -13.77 10.10
N LEU A 125 -6.28 -12.45 10.08
CA LEU A 125 -5.13 -11.60 10.40
C LEU A 125 -5.49 -10.73 11.60
N GLY A 126 -4.62 -10.68 12.61
CA GLY A 126 -4.76 -9.81 13.77
C GLY A 126 -3.78 -8.65 13.70
N TYR A 127 -4.31 -7.44 13.79
CA TYR A 127 -3.52 -6.22 13.71
C TYR A 127 -3.56 -5.44 15.01
N GLN A 128 -2.44 -4.80 15.34
CA GLN A 128 -2.35 -3.77 16.35
C GLN A 128 -2.55 -2.40 15.71
N GLY A 129 -3.45 -1.60 16.27
CA GLY A 129 -3.82 -0.27 15.82
C GLY A 129 -5.30 -0.02 16.12
N ARG A 130 -5.65 1.04 16.84
CA ARG A 130 -7.05 1.28 17.24
C ARG A 130 -7.96 1.42 16.05
N THR A 131 -8.90 0.50 15.91
CA THR A 131 -10.01 0.60 14.98
C THR A 131 -11.30 0.11 15.64
N PHE A 132 -12.41 0.78 15.37
CA PHE A 132 -13.74 0.35 15.79
C PHE A 132 -14.58 -0.08 14.60
N LEU A 133 -13.92 -0.70 13.63
CA LEU A 133 -14.46 -1.04 12.34
C LEU A 133 -15.22 -2.36 12.36
N HIS A 134 -16.47 -2.32 11.90
CA HIS A 134 -17.18 -3.48 11.38
C HIS A 134 -17.49 -3.22 9.91
N LEU A 135 -16.65 -3.73 9.02
CA LEU A 135 -16.78 -3.54 7.59
C LEU A 135 -16.68 -4.90 6.89
N SER A 136 -17.70 -5.29 6.15
CA SER A 136 -17.63 -6.43 5.24
C SER A 136 -17.78 -5.96 3.80
N ALA A 137 -16.83 -6.30 2.97
CA ALA A 137 -16.82 -5.97 1.55
C ALA A 137 -16.33 -7.18 0.75
N GLY A 138 -17.25 -7.84 0.04
CA GLY A 138 -16.94 -9.01 -0.76
C GLY A 138 -16.28 -10.14 0.05
N ARG A 139 -15.00 -10.40 -0.21
CA ARG A 139 -14.23 -11.47 0.45
C ARG A 139 -13.42 -11.01 1.66
N VAL A 140 -13.50 -9.74 2.03
CA VAL A 140 -12.73 -9.17 3.13
C VAL A 140 -13.67 -8.59 4.17
N SER A 141 -13.45 -8.95 5.44
CA SER A 141 -14.20 -8.41 6.57
C SER A 141 -13.23 -7.90 7.63
N PHE A 142 -13.44 -6.66 8.08
CA PHE A 142 -12.74 -6.03 9.20
C PHE A 142 -13.65 -6.05 10.42
N LEU A 143 -13.13 -6.45 11.57
CA LEU A 143 -13.86 -6.56 12.82
C LEU A 143 -13.05 -6.00 13.98
N ASP A 144 -13.71 -5.29 14.89
CA ASP A 144 -13.13 -4.93 16.18
C ASP A 144 -12.83 -6.20 16.98
N ALA A 145 -11.57 -6.41 17.36
CA ALA A 145 -11.15 -7.63 18.06
C ALA A 145 -11.75 -7.71 19.47
N HIS A 146 -11.81 -6.55 20.17
CA HIS A 146 -12.35 -6.48 21.52
C HIS A 146 -13.84 -6.80 21.60
N TRP A 147 -14.56 -6.61 20.48
CA TRP A 147 -15.95 -7.02 20.36
C TRP A 147 -16.08 -8.44 19.80
N ALA A 148 -15.37 -8.78 18.71
CA ALA A 148 -15.57 -10.04 17.98
C ALA A 148 -15.11 -11.27 18.78
N VAL A 149 -13.95 -11.21 19.43
CA VAL A 149 -13.37 -12.36 20.13
C VAL A 149 -14.22 -12.82 21.33
N PRO A 150 -14.67 -11.95 22.24
CA PRO A 150 -15.59 -12.37 23.31
C PRO A 150 -16.93 -12.90 22.78
N ASN A 151 -17.45 -12.32 21.69
CA ASN A 151 -18.71 -12.74 21.10
C ASN A 151 -18.58 -14.00 20.23
N ALA A 152 -17.37 -14.43 19.86
CA ALA A 152 -17.16 -15.69 19.17
C ALA A 152 -17.58 -16.92 20.00
N GLN A 153 -17.58 -16.81 21.33
CA GLN A 153 -17.99 -17.90 22.23
C GLN A 153 -19.45 -18.35 21.98
N PRO A 154 -19.73 -19.66 22.11
CA PRO A 154 -21.11 -20.18 22.03
C PRO A 154 -22.04 -19.48 23.03
N GLY A 155 -23.25 -19.19 22.59
CA GLY A 155 -24.28 -18.53 23.41
C GLY A 155 -24.14 -17.01 23.55
N ARG A 156 -23.08 -16.40 22.97
CA ARG A 156 -22.94 -14.95 22.89
C ARG A 156 -23.60 -14.41 21.60
N GLN A 157 -23.53 -13.07 21.43
CA GLN A 157 -24.11 -12.38 20.27
C GLN A 157 -23.64 -13.02 18.96
N ASP A 158 -24.57 -13.19 18.02
CA ASP A 158 -24.28 -13.78 16.73
C ASP A 158 -23.75 -12.73 15.75
N PHE A 159 -22.81 -13.13 14.89
CA PHE A 159 -22.26 -12.31 13.81
C PHE A 159 -21.72 -13.18 12.68
N GLU A 160 -21.52 -12.58 11.53
CA GLU A 160 -20.99 -13.26 10.36
C GLU A 160 -19.59 -13.84 10.65
N HIS A 161 -19.36 -15.11 10.26
CA HIS A 161 -18.10 -15.85 10.48
C HIS A 161 -17.72 -16.17 11.93
N LYS A 162 -18.66 -16.03 12.88
CA LYS A 162 -18.45 -16.35 14.29
C LYS A 162 -17.85 -17.73 14.52
N ALA A 163 -18.38 -18.74 13.83
CA ALA A 163 -17.95 -20.13 13.98
C ALA A 163 -16.47 -20.33 13.56
N GLU A 164 -16.03 -19.66 12.50
CA GLU A 164 -14.64 -19.71 12.04
C GLU A 164 -13.69 -19.10 13.09
N LEU A 165 -14.04 -17.92 13.61
CA LEU A 165 -13.24 -17.25 14.63
C LEU A 165 -13.16 -18.09 15.91
N TRP A 166 -14.28 -18.74 16.30
CA TRP A 166 -14.31 -19.63 17.46
C TRP A 166 -13.34 -20.81 17.34
N GLU A 167 -13.13 -21.36 16.14
CA GLU A 167 -12.15 -22.44 15.93
C GLU A 167 -10.75 -22.03 16.35
N PHE A 168 -10.33 -20.78 16.10
CA PHE A 168 -9.03 -20.28 16.53
C PHE A 168 -8.99 -19.99 18.05
N VAL A 169 -10.03 -19.36 18.58
CA VAL A 169 -10.09 -18.98 20.00
C VAL A 169 -10.10 -20.19 20.92
N ARG A 170 -10.81 -21.28 20.54
CA ARG A 170 -10.94 -22.49 21.38
C ARG A 170 -9.75 -23.44 21.32
N HIS A 171 -9.02 -23.46 20.20
CA HIS A 171 -7.95 -24.44 19.96
C HIS A 171 -6.54 -23.88 20.08
N GLY A 172 -6.39 -22.59 20.19
CA GLY A 172 -5.12 -21.95 20.23
C GLY A 172 -5.07 -20.74 21.13
N ASP A 173 -3.90 -20.18 21.23
CA ASP A 173 -3.66 -18.91 21.91
C ASP A 173 -3.84 -17.71 20.95
N LEU A 174 -4.38 -17.94 19.75
CA LEU A 174 -4.59 -16.89 18.76
C LEU A 174 -5.75 -16.00 19.14
N PHE A 175 -5.56 -14.72 18.87
CA PHE A 175 -6.56 -13.67 19.08
C PHE A 175 -7.07 -13.55 20.51
N LYS A 176 -6.36 -14.13 21.49
CA LYS A 176 -6.69 -13.90 22.90
C LYS A 176 -6.55 -12.42 23.20
N ILE A 177 -7.65 -11.87 23.68
CA ILE A 177 -7.65 -10.57 24.33
C ILE A 177 -7.32 -10.82 25.80
N ALA A 178 -6.40 -10.08 26.36
CA ALA A 178 -6.06 -10.23 27.76
C ALA A 178 -7.31 -10.15 28.64
N GLU A 179 -7.62 -11.24 29.36
CA GLU A 179 -8.75 -11.30 30.28
C GLU A 179 -8.54 -10.47 31.55
N LEU A 180 -7.31 -10.04 31.78
CA LEU A 180 -6.90 -9.28 32.97
C LEU A 180 -6.90 -7.78 32.65
N VAL A 181 -7.50 -7.01 33.52
CA VAL A 181 -7.78 -5.56 33.41
C VAL A 181 -6.51 -4.70 33.18
N ASP A 182 -5.33 -5.24 33.41
CA ASP A 182 -4.04 -4.54 33.32
C ASP A 182 -3.16 -4.98 32.14
N GLU A 183 -3.56 -5.98 31.33
CA GLU A 183 -2.84 -6.38 30.14
C GLU A 183 -3.58 -5.87 28.89
N GLU A 184 -2.97 -4.95 28.20
CA GLU A 184 -3.48 -4.45 26.92
C GLU A 184 -3.40 -5.54 25.85
N SER A 185 -4.49 -5.73 25.12
CA SER A 185 -4.57 -6.70 24.04
C SER A 185 -3.52 -6.41 22.96
N ASP A 186 -2.86 -7.45 22.48
CA ASP A 186 -1.94 -7.36 21.34
C ASP A 186 -2.66 -7.18 20.00
N VAL A 187 -3.98 -7.41 19.95
CA VAL A 187 -4.80 -7.33 18.73
C VAL A 187 -5.96 -6.37 18.94
N ASP A 188 -5.98 -5.29 18.17
CA ASP A 188 -7.03 -4.29 18.22
C ASP A 188 -8.14 -4.56 17.19
N PHE A 189 -7.80 -5.12 16.03
CA PHE A 189 -8.78 -5.52 15.04
C PHE A 189 -8.37 -6.77 14.27
N LEU A 190 -9.37 -7.46 13.75
CA LEU A 190 -9.23 -8.66 12.95
C LEU A 190 -9.60 -8.38 11.50
N VAL A 191 -8.91 -9.04 10.59
CA VAL A 191 -9.29 -9.04 9.17
C VAL A 191 -9.43 -10.48 8.69
N ARG A 192 -10.61 -10.84 8.23
CA ARG A 192 -10.88 -12.10 7.55
C ARG A 192 -10.74 -11.90 6.05
N VAL A 193 -9.99 -12.79 5.42
CA VAL A 193 -9.84 -12.83 3.95
C VAL A 193 -10.23 -14.20 3.43
N ASP A 194 -11.27 -14.26 2.62
CA ASP A 194 -11.70 -15.46 1.93
C ASP A 194 -10.98 -15.55 0.57
N LEU A 195 -10.09 -16.50 0.46
CA LEU A 195 -9.33 -16.73 -0.79
C LEU A 195 -10.04 -17.68 -1.76
N GLY A 196 -11.21 -18.21 -1.38
CA GLY A 196 -11.96 -19.21 -2.16
C GLY A 196 -11.22 -20.54 -2.22
N THR A 197 -11.52 -21.32 -3.26
CA THR A 197 -10.85 -22.61 -3.50
C THR A 197 -9.47 -22.37 -4.10
N THR A 198 -8.44 -22.59 -3.30
CA THR A 198 -7.04 -22.36 -3.67
C THR A 198 -6.10 -23.23 -2.85
N THR A 199 -4.80 -23.18 -3.15
CA THR A 199 -3.81 -23.89 -2.34
C THR A 199 -3.54 -23.13 -1.04
N ALA A 200 -3.39 -23.85 0.06
CA ALA A 200 -3.04 -23.28 1.37
C ALA A 200 -1.65 -22.61 1.38
N THR A 201 -0.83 -22.99 0.45
CA THR A 201 0.54 -22.54 0.25
C THR A 201 0.61 -21.08 0.01
N ASP A 202 1.11 -20.12 0.18
CA ASP A 202 1.05 -18.66 -0.06
C ASP A 202 -0.24 -17.96 0.40
N ALA A 203 -1.17 -18.69 1.02
CA ALA A 203 -2.47 -18.12 1.38
C ALA A 203 -2.32 -16.93 2.34
N VAL A 204 -1.46 -17.06 3.35
CA VAL A 204 -1.20 -15.98 4.31
C VAL A 204 -0.58 -14.78 3.61
N ASP A 205 0.46 -14.99 2.79
CA ASP A 205 1.13 -13.89 2.07
C ASP A 205 0.18 -13.17 1.11
N ARG A 206 -0.73 -13.91 0.45
CA ARG A 206 -1.76 -13.31 -0.42
C ARG A 206 -2.77 -12.51 0.36
N ALA A 207 -3.25 -13.04 1.48
CA ALA A 207 -4.17 -12.34 2.36
C ALA A 207 -3.53 -11.07 2.94
N VAL A 208 -2.29 -11.16 3.44
CA VAL A 208 -1.54 -10.02 3.94
C VAL A 208 -1.39 -8.95 2.85
N ARG A 209 -0.92 -9.33 1.65
CA ARG A 209 -0.81 -8.36 0.54
C ARG A 209 -2.14 -7.70 0.19
N THR A 210 -3.24 -8.45 0.18
CA THR A 210 -4.57 -7.90 -0.08
C THR A 210 -4.94 -6.86 0.96
N VAL A 211 -4.79 -7.19 2.24
CA VAL A 211 -5.16 -6.28 3.35
C VAL A 211 -4.23 -5.08 3.40
N GLU A 212 -2.92 -5.27 3.26
CA GLU A 212 -1.95 -4.19 3.21
C GLU A 212 -2.23 -3.24 2.04
N THR A 213 -2.59 -3.76 0.86
CA THR A 213 -3.01 -2.93 -0.27
C THR A 213 -4.24 -2.08 0.08
N ILE A 214 -5.25 -2.67 0.74
CA ILE A 214 -6.45 -1.93 1.14
C ILE A 214 -6.07 -0.82 2.13
N ILE A 215 -5.26 -1.14 3.12
CA ILE A 215 -4.80 -0.19 4.14
C ILE A 215 -3.98 0.93 3.49
N ASP A 216 -2.95 0.60 2.72
CA ASP A 216 -2.04 1.57 2.11
C ASP A 216 -2.78 2.53 1.16
N VAL A 217 -3.70 2.01 0.34
CA VAL A 217 -4.53 2.84 -0.54
C VAL A 217 -5.47 3.73 0.28
N ALA A 218 -6.09 3.20 1.33
CA ALA A 218 -7.02 3.96 2.16
C ALA A 218 -6.32 5.10 2.91
N ILE A 219 -5.14 4.87 3.49
CA ILE A 219 -4.43 5.86 4.30
C ILE A 219 -3.57 6.82 3.48
N HIS A 220 -3.28 6.51 2.22
CA HIS A 220 -2.35 7.28 1.38
C HIS A 220 -2.65 8.79 1.39
N ASN A 221 -3.91 9.19 1.32
CA ASN A 221 -4.34 10.59 1.36
C ASN A 221 -4.76 11.10 2.75
N ALA A 222 -5.01 10.19 3.68
CA ALA A 222 -5.53 10.54 5.00
C ALA A 222 -4.42 10.89 6.00
N GLY A 223 -3.19 10.45 5.75
CA GLY A 223 -2.07 10.62 6.67
C GLY A 223 -2.23 9.79 7.96
N GLY A 224 -2.94 8.66 7.87
CA GLY A 224 -3.10 7.70 8.96
C GLY A 224 -1.81 6.92 9.22
N ILE A 225 -1.82 6.11 10.27
CA ILE A 225 -0.72 5.20 10.63
C ILE A 225 -1.03 3.83 10.10
N ARG A 226 -0.05 3.18 9.51
CA ARG A 226 -0.16 1.79 9.09
C ARG A 226 -0.28 0.88 10.30
N PRO A 227 -1.35 0.07 10.42
CA PRO A 227 -1.47 -0.94 11.46
C PRO A 227 -0.39 -2.00 11.33
N TYR A 228 -0.06 -2.63 12.44
CA TYR A 228 0.98 -3.64 12.51
C TYR A 228 0.38 -5.05 12.62
N LEU A 229 0.74 -5.95 11.70
CA LEU A 229 0.32 -7.34 11.75
C LEU A 229 1.04 -8.05 12.90
N VAL A 230 0.28 -8.62 13.83
CA VAL A 230 0.84 -9.33 15.01
C VAL A 230 0.53 -10.81 15.03
N GLN A 231 -0.57 -11.23 14.42
CA GLN A 231 -0.99 -12.63 14.42
C GLN A 231 -1.65 -13.02 13.10
N HIS A 232 -1.55 -14.27 12.73
CA HIS A 232 -2.37 -14.84 11.66
C HIS A 232 -2.79 -16.27 11.95
N GLY A 233 -3.94 -16.66 11.39
CA GLY A 233 -4.44 -18.01 11.41
C GLY A 233 -5.01 -18.41 10.05
N LEU A 234 -4.79 -19.65 9.65
CA LEU A 234 -5.22 -20.23 8.38
C LEU A 234 -6.28 -21.31 8.63
N LEU A 235 -7.41 -21.23 7.94
CA LEU A 235 -8.41 -22.30 7.86
C LEU A 235 -8.38 -22.94 6.48
N CYS A 236 -8.23 -24.26 6.45
CA CYS A 236 -8.28 -25.08 5.26
C CYS A 236 -9.51 -26.00 5.36
N SER A 237 -10.46 -25.86 4.45
CA SER A 237 -11.73 -26.59 4.52
C SER A 237 -12.42 -26.50 5.90
N GLY A 238 -12.35 -25.32 6.54
CA GLY A 238 -12.92 -25.05 7.85
C GLY A 238 -12.13 -25.62 9.04
N ARG A 239 -10.95 -26.18 8.83
CA ARG A 239 -10.08 -26.71 9.90
C ARG A 239 -8.89 -25.78 10.12
N PRO A 240 -8.51 -25.51 11.37
CA PRO A 240 -7.30 -24.75 11.68
C PRO A 240 -6.06 -25.42 11.07
N GLY A 241 -5.34 -24.64 10.27
CA GLY A 241 -4.04 -25.01 9.69
C GLY A 241 -2.87 -24.36 10.44
N SER A 242 -2.01 -23.64 9.72
CA SER A 242 -0.87 -22.96 10.34
C SER A 242 -1.30 -21.72 11.11
N GLN A 243 -0.60 -21.46 12.20
CA GLN A 243 -0.76 -20.29 13.07
C GLN A 243 0.60 -19.70 13.34
N SER A 244 0.69 -18.39 13.43
CA SER A 244 1.93 -17.71 13.78
C SER A 244 1.66 -16.43 14.56
N PHE A 245 2.61 -16.11 15.42
CA PHE A 245 2.65 -14.87 16.19
C PHE A 245 3.85 -14.06 15.73
N MET A 246 3.68 -12.74 15.65
CA MET A 246 4.76 -11.79 15.48
C MET A 246 4.94 -11.02 16.79
N LEU A 247 6.10 -10.44 16.99
CA LEU A 247 6.33 -9.63 18.18
C LEU A 247 5.39 -8.42 18.18
N PRO A 248 4.66 -8.16 19.28
CA PRO A 248 3.84 -6.98 19.42
C PRO A 248 4.65 -5.69 19.22
N ARG A 249 4.03 -4.68 18.66
CA ARG A 249 4.68 -3.39 18.38
C ARG A 249 5.25 -2.73 19.65
N ARG A 250 4.59 -2.91 20.80
CA ARG A 250 5.05 -2.38 22.09
C ARG A 250 6.38 -2.95 22.51
N GLU A 251 6.61 -4.23 22.28
CA GLU A 251 7.90 -4.87 22.57
C GLU A 251 9.02 -4.30 21.69
N MET A 252 8.69 -3.73 20.54
CA MET A 252 9.63 -3.03 19.67
C MET A 252 9.84 -1.56 20.02
N GLY A 253 9.20 -1.03 21.07
CA GLY A 253 9.39 0.33 21.58
C GLY A 253 8.76 1.44 20.73
N PHE A 254 7.73 1.14 19.95
CA PHE A 254 6.99 2.15 19.21
C PHE A 254 5.90 2.81 20.09
N PRO A 255 5.78 4.15 20.08
CA PRO A 255 4.73 4.83 20.84
C PRO A 255 3.34 4.58 20.23
N ASP A 256 2.32 4.46 21.08
CA ASP A 256 0.93 4.38 20.67
C ASP A 256 0.45 5.74 20.11
N ASP A 257 0.08 5.80 18.85
CA ASP A 257 -0.58 6.98 18.27
C ASP A 257 -2.06 6.69 17.99
N HIS A 258 -2.87 6.88 19.00
CA HIS A 258 -4.31 6.68 18.95
C HIS A 258 -5.03 7.58 17.92
N TYR A 259 -4.49 8.77 17.69
CA TYR A 259 -5.09 9.71 16.72
C TYR A 259 -4.87 9.25 15.27
N GLY A 260 -3.64 8.86 14.94
CA GLY A 260 -3.31 8.34 13.62
C GLY A 260 -4.05 7.04 13.29
N ALA A 261 -4.23 6.16 14.28
CA ALA A 261 -5.02 4.94 14.14
C ALA A 261 -6.50 5.23 13.87
N GLY A 262 -7.08 6.25 14.51
CA GLY A 262 -8.45 6.70 14.24
C GLY A 262 -8.63 7.24 12.81
N ILE A 263 -7.62 7.95 12.28
CA ILE A 263 -7.61 8.39 10.88
C ILE A 263 -7.60 7.18 9.95
N THR A 264 -6.78 6.18 10.24
CA THR A 264 -6.70 4.95 9.45
C THR A 264 -8.02 4.21 9.42
N ALA A 265 -8.67 4.03 10.58
CA ALA A 265 -9.97 3.39 10.66
C ALA A 265 -11.01 4.08 9.77
N LYS A 266 -11.13 5.40 9.91
CA LYS A 266 -12.06 6.19 9.11
C LYS A 266 -11.75 6.11 7.61
N ALA A 267 -10.49 6.13 7.21
CA ALA A 267 -10.09 6.01 5.81
C ALA A 267 -10.46 4.64 5.22
N ILE A 268 -10.32 3.56 6.00
CA ILE A 268 -10.72 2.23 5.58
C ILE A 268 -12.26 2.14 5.49
N GLU A 269 -13.01 2.70 6.43
CA GLU A 269 -14.49 2.76 6.36
C GLU A 269 -14.97 3.47 5.10
N GLU A 270 -14.37 4.60 4.78
CA GLU A 270 -14.78 5.45 3.66
C GLU A 270 -14.39 4.87 2.30
N HIS A 271 -13.18 4.31 2.18
CA HIS A 271 -12.61 3.89 0.90
C HIS A 271 -12.53 2.37 0.71
N GLY A 272 -12.48 1.61 1.80
CA GLY A 272 -12.28 0.15 1.78
C GLY A 272 -13.24 -0.60 0.86
N PRO A 273 -14.57 -0.37 0.91
CA PRO A 273 -15.50 -1.08 0.04
C PRO A 273 -15.22 -0.89 -1.46
N ARG A 274 -14.81 0.30 -1.86
CA ARG A 274 -14.48 0.61 -3.27
C ARG A 274 -13.18 -0.06 -3.68
N ILE A 275 -12.17 -0.06 -2.81
CA ILE A 275 -10.88 -0.70 -3.04
C ILE A 275 -11.07 -2.21 -3.17
N VAL A 276 -11.83 -2.84 -2.27
CA VAL A 276 -12.15 -4.28 -2.34
C VAL A 276 -12.91 -4.61 -3.61
N SER A 277 -13.87 -3.78 -4.01
CA SER A 277 -14.60 -3.96 -5.26
C SER A 277 -13.68 -3.85 -6.48
N ALA A 278 -12.71 -2.96 -6.46
CA ALA A 278 -11.72 -2.83 -7.53
C ALA A 278 -10.81 -4.08 -7.60
N LEU A 279 -10.29 -4.53 -6.46
CA LEU A 279 -9.48 -5.76 -6.35
C LEU A 279 -10.24 -7.03 -6.76
N ALA A 280 -11.58 -7.04 -6.61
CA ALA A 280 -12.40 -8.16 -7.07
C ALA A 280 -12.61 -8.17 -8.60
N ARG A 281 -12.48 -7.01 -9.28
CA ARG A 281 -12.58 -6.91 -10.74
C ARG A 281 -11.29 -7.32 -11.43
N GLU A 282 -10.18 -6.86 -10.90
CA GLU A 282 -8.85 -7.06 -11.47
C GLU A 282 -7.81 -7.00 -10.34
N ASP A 283 -6.82 -7.88 -10.38
CA ASP A 283 -5.67 -7.80 -9.49
C ASP A 283 -4.96 -6.45 -9.66
N LEU A 284 -4.38 -5.96 -8.58
CA LEU A 284 -3.66 -4.68 -8.60
C LEU A 284 -2.53 -4.72 -9.66
N PRO A 285 -2.56 -3.85 -10.67
CA PRO A 285 -1.55 -3.82 -11.73
C PRO A 285 -0.14 -3.70 -11.14
N ARG A 286 0.80 -4.52 -11.65
CA ARG A 286 2.15 -4.64 -11.07
C ARG A 286 2.92 -3.32 -10.94
N PHE A 287 2.73 -2.39 -11.88
CA PHE A 287 3.36 -1.07 -11.81
C PHE A 287 2.71 -0.18 -10.74
N LEU A 288 1.39 -0.30 -10.56
CA LEU A 288 0.69 0.42 -9.50
C LEU A 288 1.07 -0.13 -8.11
N ALA A 289 1.17 -1.45 -7.96
CA ALA A 289 1.67 -2.08 -6.74
C ALA A 289 3.09 -1.59 -6.40
N ALA A 290 3.99 -1.56 -7.39
CA ALA A 290 5.35 -1.06 -7.20
C ALA A 290 5.38 0.45 -6.85
N ALA A 291 4.47 1.26 -7.40
CA ALA A 291 4.36 2.67 -7.04
C ALA A 291 3.96 2.87 -5.57
N ILE A 292 2.98 2.09 -5.08
CA ILE A 292 2.54 2.11 -3.68
C ILE A 292 3.71 1.72 -2.75
N GLU A 293 4.39 0.61 -3.02
CA GLU A 293 5.52 0.13 -2.22
C GLU A 293 6.63 1.17 -2.12
N VAL A 294 7.00 1.79 -3.25
CA VAL A 294 8.04 2.82 -3.27
C VAL A 294 7.58 4.09 -2.54
N GLN A 295 6.31 4.51 -2.68
CA GLN A 295 5.78 5.67 -1.95
C GLN A 295 5.77 5.43 -0.44
N THR A 296 5.30 4.26 0.01
CA THR A 296 5.32 3.89 1.42
C THR A 296 6.76 3.93 1.98
N THR A 297 7.74 3.46 1.20
CA THR A 297 9.16 3.53 1.58
C THR A 297 9.66 4.99 1.66
N ALA A 298 9.23 5.86 0.73
CA ALA A 298 9.59 7.27 0.73
C ALA A 298 8.98 8.05 1.91
N ASP A 299 7.75 7.69 2.30
CA ASP A 299 7.03 8.34 3.39
C ASP A 299 7.46 7.86 4.78
N HIS A 300 8.01 6.64 4.89
CA HIS A 300 8.40 6.01 6.17
C HIS A 300 9.29 6.89 7.06
N PRO A 301 10.35 7.59 6.58
CA PRO A 301 11.18 8.44 7.42
C PRO A 301 10.45 9.64 8.03
N PHE A 302 9.27 9.98 7.50
CA PHE A 302 8.45 11.13 7.88
C PHE A 302 7.11 10.73 8.49
N SER A 303 6.88 9.41 8.65
CA SER A 303 5.69 8.93 9.35
C SER A 303 5.67 9.47 10.79
N ARG A 304 4.48 9.64 11.35
CA ARG A 304 4.32 10.10 12.74
C ARG A 304 5.03 9.21 13.75
N ASP A 305 5.17 7.93 13.44
CA ASP A 305 5.91 6.98 14.27
C ASP A 305 7.40 7.35 14.39
N MET A 306 7.94 7.99 13.35
CA MET A 306 9.32 8.50 13.31
C MET A 306 9.41 9.99 13.71
N ALA A 307 8.29 10.67 13.97
CA ALA A 307 8.28 12.10 14.32
C ALA A 307 9.08 12.43 15.60
N MET A 308 9.27 11.45 16.47
CA MET A 308 10.13 11.55 17.65
C MET A 308 11.63 11.39 17.31
N ARG A 309 11.96 10.83 16.15
CA ARG A 309 13.32 10.77 15.60
C ARG A 309 13.44 11.79 14.48
N ARG A 310 14.40 12.68 14.55
CA ARG A 310 14.75 13.50 13.39
C ARG A 310 15.22 12.58 12.29
N PRO A 311 14.64 12.65 11.06
CA PRO A 311 15.11 11.85 9.94
C PRO A 311 16.61 12.04 9.75
N SER A 312 17.32 10.96 9.50
CA SER A 312 18.75 11.04 9.21
C SER A 312 18.99 11.76 7.87
N GLU A 313 20.19 12.27 7.66
CA GLU A 313 20.53 12.84 6.34
C GLU A 313 20.41 11.81 5.21
N ALA A 314 20.66 10.52 5.50
CA ALA A 314 20.52 9.44 4.53
C ALA A 314 19.04 9.24 4.14
N ASP A 315 18.14 9.27 5.10
CA ASP A 315 16.69 9.14 4.86
C ASP A 315 16.21 10.26 3.95
N ILE A 316 16.59 11.50 4.25
CA ILE A 316 16.19 12.67 3.45
C ILE A 316 16.76 12.62 2.03
N ARG A 317 17.99 12.14 1.87
CA ARG A 317 18.59 11.99 0.54
C ARG A 317 17.92 10.91 -0.29
N SER A 318 17.41 9.84 0.33
CA SER A 318 16.72 8.76 -0.38
C SER A 318 15.35 9.17 -0.94
N VAL A 319 14.68 10.15 -0.34
CA VAL A 319 13.32 10.56 -0.72
C VAL A 319 13.21 11.00 -2.18
N ILE A 320 14.14 11.85 -2.66
CA ILE A 320 14.04 12.39 -4.03
C ILE A 320 14.13 11.31 -5.11
N PRO A 321 15.10 10.36 -5.08
CA PRO A 321 15.11 9.24 -6.01
C PRO A 321 13.89 8.33 -5.90
N LEU A 322 13.36 8.12 -4.68
CA LEU A 322 12.16 7.29 -4.48
C LEU A 322 10.91 7.95 -5.04
N THR A 323 10.67 9.23 -4.78
CA THR A 323 9.53 9.97 -5.36
C THR A 323 9.57 10.00 -6.88
N ASP A 324 10.76 10.12 -7.49
CA ASP A 324 10.92 9.99 -8.95
C ASP A 324 10.53 8.59 -9.44
N ARG A 325 10.88 7.54 -8.71
CA ARG A 325 10.49 6.17 -9.06
C ARG A 325 8.99 5.96 -9.01
N VAL A 326 8.29 6.53 -8.04
CA VAL A 326 6.82 6.49 -7.99
C VAL A 326 6.22 7.03 -9.29
N VAL A 327 6.66 8.23 -9.72
CA VAL A 327 6.18 8.83 -10.99
C VAL A 327 6.51 7.95 -12.20
N GLN A 328 7.70 7.33 -12.23
CA GLN A 328 8.08 6.40 -13.31
C GLN A 328 7.19 5.16 -13.35
N HIS A 329 6.85 4.57 -12.19
CA HIS A 329 5.95 3.43 -12.13
C HIS A 329 4.52 3.81 -12.55
N VAL A 330 4.03 4.98 -12.13
CA VAL A 330 2.72 5.49 -12.58
C VAL A 330 2.72 5.76 -14.09
N ALA A 331 3.80 6.33 -14.63
CA ALA A 331 3.93 6.52 -16.07
C ALA A 331 3.90 5.20 -16.84
N ALA A 332 4.61 4.17 -16.34
CA ALA A 332 4.55 2.83 -16.92
C ALA A 332 3.15 2.20 -16.82
N TYR A 333 2.43 2.41 -15.71
CA TYR A 333 1.04 1.98 -15.57
C TYR A 333 0.12 2.67 -16.56
N ALA A 334 0.32 3.98 -16.80
CA ALA A 334 -0.45 4.77 -17.75
C ALA A 334 -0.01 4.62 -19.22
N ALA A 335 1.05 3.85 -19.49
CA ALA A 335 1.69 3.75 -20.80
C ALA A 335 2.12 5.11 -21.39
N LEU A 336 2.56 6.03 -20.52
CA LEU A 336 3.07 7.37 -20.86
C LEU A 336 4.58 7.46 -20.65
N ALA A 337 5.23 8.44 -21.27
CA ALA A 337 6.62 8.76 -20.96
C ALA A 337 6.71 9.44 -19.57
N PRO A 338 7.70 9.10 -18.72
CA PRO A 338 7.84 9.73 -17.41
C PRO A 338 7.91 11.26 -17.47
N GLY A 339 8.61 11.81 -18.47
CA GLY A 339 8.71 13.27 -18.68
C GLY A 339 7.36 13.94 -18.96
N GLU A 340 6.46 13.24 -19.64
CA GLU A 340 5.10 13.70 -19.89
C GLU A 340 4.29 13.78 -18.59
N VAL A 341 4.34 12.75 -17.76
CA VAL A 341 3.66 12.74 -16.45
C VAL A 341 4.21 13.83 -15.54
N PHE A 342 5.53 14.02 -15.48
CA PHE A 342 6.15 15.12 -14.73
C PHE A 342 5.67 16.50 -15.23
N GLY A 343 5.57 16.69 -16.54
CA GLY A 343 5.06 17.93 -17.14
C GLY A 343 3.62 18.23 -16.72
N LEU A 344 2.74 17.24 -16.94
CA LEU A 344 1.31 17.34 -16.61
C LEU A 344 1.07 17.61 -15.11
N LEU A 345 1.81 16.95 -14.22
CA LEU A 345 1.71 17.20 -12.79
C LEU A 345 2.32 18.55 -12.40
N GLY A 346 3.40 18.98 -13.05
CA GLY A 346 4.03 20.28 -12.84
C GLY A 346 3.06 21.45 -13.15
N GLU A 347 2.20 21.31 -14.16
CA GLU A 347 1.14 22.28 -14.50
C GLU A 347 0.09 22.43 -13.38
N ARG A 348 -0.10 21.42 -12.55
CA ARG A 348 -1.02 21.45 -11.39
C ARG A 348 -0.40 22.11 -10.16
N TRP A 349 0.92 22.16 -10.06
CA TRP A 349 1.61 22.67 -8.88
C TRP A 349 1.17 24.07 -8.46
N PRO A 350 1.02 25.06 -9.37
CA PRO A 350 0.61 26.42 -9.00
C PRO A 350 -0.74 26.46 -8.27
N HIS A 351 -1.68 25.64 -8.72
CA HIS A 351 -3.03 25.55 -8.15
C HIS A 351 -3.00 24.84 -6.80
N ALA A 352 -2.28 23.72 -6.71
CA ALA A 352 -2.13 22.97 -5.46
C ALA A 352 -1.42 23.82 -4.39
N ARG A 353 -0.39 24.57 -4.79
CA ARG A 353 0.33 25.49 -3.91
C ARG A 353 -0.58 26.60 -3.42
N TRP A 354 -1.37 27.20 -4.30
CA TRP A 354 -2.36 28.19 -3.92
C TRP A 354 -3.37 27.62 -2.92
N LEU A 355 -3.94 26.45 -3.18
CA LEU A 355 -4.85 25.77 -2.25
C LEU A 355 -4.21 25.53 -0.88
N ALA A 356 -2.96 25.05 -0.86
CA ALA A 356 -2.22 24.81 0.38
C ALA A 356 -1.99 26.11 1.17
N ASP A 357 -1.67 27.22 0.51
CA ASP A 357 -1.45 28.51 1.16
C ASP A 357 -2.76 29.15 1.64
N VAL A 358 -3.87 29.00 0.93
CA VAL A 358 -5.21 29.39 1.43
C VAL A 358 -5.56 28.57 2.67
N ARG A 359 -5.35 27.26 2.65
CA ARG A 359 -5.59 26.38 3.82
C ARG A 359 -4.72 26.78 5.01
N ARG A 360 -3.46 27.12 4.76
CA ARG A 360 -2.55 27.63 5.81
C ARG A 360 -3.05 28.94 6.40
N ALA A 361 -3.55 29.88 5.58
CA ALA A 361 -4.12 31.14 6.04
C ALA A 361 -5.33 30.92 6.96
N VAL A 362 -6.22 29.96 6.64
CA VAL A 362 -7.32 29.55 7.51
C VAL A 362 -6.78 28.98 8.83
N GLY A 363 -5.81 28.06 8.77
CA GLY A 363 -5.18 27.49 9.96
C GLY A 363 -4.58 28.56 10.87
N MET A 364 -3.90 29.55 10.32
CA MET A 364 -3.33 30.66 11.09
C MET A 364 -4.42 31.50 11.79
N CYS A 365 -5.56 31.73 11.14
CA CYS A 365 -6.70 32.41 11.76
C CYS A 365 -7.33 31.60 12.91
N LEU A 366 -7.52 30.29 12.72
CA LEU A 366 -8.23 29.44 13.67
C LEU A 366 -7.35 28.95 14.84
N LEU A 367 -6.05 28.71 14.58
CA LEU A 367 -5.14 28.10 15.55
C LEU A 367 -4.19 29.10 16.21
N GLY A 368 -4.03 30.30 15.65
CA GLY A 368 -3.07 31.32 16.09
C GLY A 368 -3.43 32.09 17.37
N GLY A 369 -4.53 31.78 18.02
CA GLY A 369 -5.02 32.57 19.16
C GLY A 369 -5.32 31.75 20.41
N GLY A 370 -4.54 31.96 21.48
CA GLY A 370 -4.71 31.32 22.79
C GLY A 370 -6.02 31.56 23.53
N ASN A 371 -6.90 32.47 23.10
CA ASN A 371 -8.23 32.67 23.64
C ASN A 371 -9.30 32.21 22.65
N ARG A 372 -10.00 31.14 22.98
CA ARG A 372 -11.12 30.60 22.21
C ARG A 372 -12.34 31.51 22.39
N SER A 373 -12.48 32.53 21.54
CA SER A 373 -13.75 33.28 21.42
C SER A 373 -14.85 32.37 20.89
N GLY A 374 -16.11 32.69 21.15
CA GLY A 374 -17.25 31.96 20.58
C GLY A 374 -17.16 31.83 19.04
N LEU A 375 -16.70 32.89 18.36
CA LEU A 375 -16.51 32.92 16.90
C LEU A 375 -15.42 31.91 16.45
N VAL A 376 -14.29 31.78 17.16
CA VAL A 376 -13.26 30.79 16.82
C VAL A 376 -13.81 29.38 16.92
N ASN A 377 -14.58 29.09 17.98
CA ASN A 377 -15.17 27.76 18.16
C ASN A 377 -16.23 27.46 17.10
N GLU A 378 -17.02 28.46 16.69
CA GLU A 378 -17.99 28.32 15.60
C GLU A 378 -17.31 28.00 14.28
N LEU A 379 -16.34 28.84 13.87
CA LEU A 379 -15.64 28.69 12.59
C LEU A 379 -14.77 27.42 12.57
N ALA A 380 -14.12 27.06 13.67
CA ALA A 380 -13.36 25.81 13.77
C ALA A 380 -14.29 24.60 13.64
N ARG A 381 -15.46 24.61 14.29
CA ARG A 381 -16.45 23.55 14.14
C ARG A 381 -16.92 23.47 12.68
N GLU A 382 -17.30 24.58 12.05
CA GLU A 382 -17.70 24.60 10.65
C GLU A 382 -16.60 24.09 9.72
N TRP A 383 -15.34 24.44 9.97
CA TRP A 383 -14.18 23.97 9.23
C TRP A 383 -13.95 22.45 9.37
N PHE A 384 -13.97 21.93 10.60
CA PHE A 384 -13.69 20.52 10.86
C PHE A 384 -14.89 19.60 10.63
N THR A 385 -16.11 20.11 10.65
CA THR A 385 -17.34 19.38 10.33
C THR A 385 -17.81 19.59 8.90
N SER A 386 -17.09 20.42 8.11
CA SER A 386 -17.38 20.52 6.67
C SER A 386 -17.22 19.12 6.08
N THR A 387 -18.38 18.51 5.90
CA THR A 387 -18.52 17.14 5.39
C THR A 387 -17.98 17.08 3.96
N PRO A 388 -17.71 15.89 3.43
CA PRO A 388 -17.36 15.66 2.02
C PRO A 388 -18.33 16.32 1.03
N SER A 389 -19.52 16.67 1.49
CA SER A 389 -20.58 17.29 0.68
C SER A 389 -20.34 18.77 0.31
N ARG A 390 -19.47 19.49 1.04
CA ARG A 390 -19.20 20.92 0.74
C ARG A 390 -17.69 21.15 0.64
N PRO A 391 -17.17 21.54 -0.53
CA PRO A 391 -15.76 21.89 -0.68
C PRO A 391 -15.36 23.01 0.31
N TRP A 392 -14.30 22.78 1.06
CA TRP A 392 -13.80 23.71 2.09
C TRP A 392 -13.47 25.11 1.54
N ILE A 393 -13.18 25.22 0.24
CA ILE A 393 -12.93 26.50 -0.42
C ILE A 393 -14.16 27.42 -0.38
N LEU A 394 -15.37 26.84 -0.40
CA LEU A 394 -16.62 27.62 -0.28
C LEU A 394 -16.82 28.15 1.15
N PHE A 395 -16.35 27.41 2.17
CA PHE A 395 -16.30 27.95 3.53
C PHE A 395 -15.43 29.23 3.58
N VAL A 396 -14.26 29.20 2.94
CA VAL A 396 -13.37 30.37 2.88
C VAL A 396 -14.03 31.52 2.15
N ALA A 397 -14.69 31.27 1.01
CA ALA A 397 -15.39 32.30 0.26
C ALA A 397 -16.47 33.00 1.09
N ASP A 398 -17.24 32.23 1.87
CA ASP A 398 -18.37 32.73 2.65
C ASP A 398 -17.95 33.36 4.00
N ARG A 399 -16.81 32.96 4.56
CA ARG A 399 -16.33 33.36 5.91
C ARG A 399 -15.01 34.14 5.91
N SER A 400 -14.55 34.61 4.76
CA SER A 400 -13.24 35.31 4.65
C SER A 400 -13.11 36.53 5.59
N VAL A 401 -14.15 37.31 5.77
CA VAL A 401 -14.17 38.49 6.65
C VAL A 401 -14.07 38.08 8.11
N ASP A 402 -14.84 37.06 8.53
CA ASP A 402 -14.84 36.53 9.87
C ASP A 402 -13.46 35.93 10.23
N LEU A 403 -12.91 35.15 9.29
CA LEU A 403 -11.57 34.59 9.43
C LEU A 403 -10.50 35.66 9.59
N LEU A 404 -10.54 36.71 8.74
CA LEU A 404 -9.58 37.81 8.81
C LEU A 404 -9.68 38.60 10.13
N SER A 405 -10.89 38.69 10.69
CA SER A 405 -11.11 39.37 12.00
C SER A 405 -10.38 38.64 13.16
N LEU A 406 -10.16 37.34 13.02
CA LEU A 406 -9.42 36.50 14.00
C LEU A 406 -7.89 36.63 13.87
N CYS A 407 -7.40 37.23 12.78
CA CYS A 407 -5.97 37.37 12.58
C CYS A 407 -5.37 38.36 13.59
N ARG A 408 -4.53 37.86 14.48
CA ARG A 408 -3.86 38.64 15.54
C ARG A 408 -2.45 39.09 15.18
N ILE A 409 -1.86 38.46 14.16
CA ILE A 409 -0.48 38.69 13.76
C ILE A 409 -0.47 39.75 12.67
N GLU A 410 -0.21 41.02 13.03
CA GLU A 410 -0.36 42.17 12.14
C GLU A 410 0.55 42.05 10.90
N HIS A 411 1.78 41.58 11.04
CA HIS A 411 2.68 41.45 9.88
C HIS A 411 2.29 40.31 8.92
N GLU A 412 1.45 39.36 9.34
CA GLU A 412 0.91 38.30 8.50
C GLU A 412 -0.44 38.64 7.90
N ARG A 413 -1.15 39.63 8.49
CA ARG A 413 -2.52 40.03 8.08
C ARG A 413 -2.61 40.37 6.59
N ALA A 414 -1.61 41.03 6.04
CA ALA A 414 -1.60 41.38 4.62
C ALA A 414 -1.49 40.13 3.71
N TRP A 415 -0.68 39.16 4.13
CA TRP A 415 -0.56 37.89 3.40
C TRP A 415 -1.84 37.06 3.54
N ILE A 416 -2.38 36.90 4.75
CA ILE A 416 -3.64 36.19 5.03
C ILE A 416 -4.79 36.81 4.23
N SER A 417 -4.94 38.13 4.28
CA SER A 417 -5.96 38.85 3.52
C SER A 417 -5.88 38.53 2.03
N ARG A 418 -4.69 38.57 1.45
CA ARG A 418 -4.45 38.23 0.04
C ARG A 418 -4.83 36.79 -0.28
N MET A 419 -4.52 35.85 0.59
CA MET A 419 -4.88 34.44 0.39
C MET A 419 -6.38 34.23 0.45
N LEU A 420 -7.04 34.75 1.47
CA LEU A 420 -8.49 34.60 1.63
C LEU A 420 -9.29 35.30 0.52
N SER A 421 -8.90 36.50 0.14
CA SER A 421 -9.60 37.28 -0.92
C SER A 421 -9.44 36.63 -2.29
N SER A 422 -8.30 35.98 -2.58
CA SER A 422 -8.06 35.34 -3.87
C SER A 422 -9.03 34.19 -4.21
N VAL A 423 -9.81 33.72 -3.24
CA VAL A 423 -10.85 32.72 -3.48
C VAL A 423 -12.04 33.28 -4.27
N SER A 424 -12.36 34.56 -4.07
CA SER A 424 -13.46 35.26 -4.74
C SER A 424 -12.98 36.38 -5.68
N ASP A 425 -11.65 36.54 -5.82
CA ASP A 425 -11.03 37.53 -6.71
C ASP A 425 -10.16 36.80 -7.75
N HIS A 426 -10.67 36.72 -8.97
CA HIS A 426 -9.98 36.08 -10.08
C HIS A 426 -8.62 36.74 -10.41
N ALA A 427 -8.51 38.06 -10.35
CA ALA A 427 -7.26 38.76 -10.66
C ALA A 427 -6.19 38.45 -9.59
N GLY A 428 -6.57 38.45 -8.32
CA GLY A 428 -5.72 38.05 -7.21
C GLY A 428 -5.27 36.57 -7.32
N TYR A 429 -6.20 35.68 -7.64
CA TYR A 429 -5.91 34.26 -7.91
C TYR A 429 -4.89 34.09 -9.04
N ARG A 430 -5.12 34.72 -10.21
CA ARG A 430 -4.20 34.67 -11.36
C ARG A 430 -2.79 35.11 -11.00
N THR A 431 -2.66 36.25 -10.33
CA THR A 431 -1.36 36.79 -9.90
C THR A 431 -0.61 35.78 -9.02
N LEU A 432 -1.29 35.08 -8.12
CA LEU A 432 -0.69 34.08 -7.26
C LEU A 432 -0.29 32.84 -8.05
N VAL A 433 -1.15 32.33 -8.93
CA VAL A 433 -0.88 31.15 -9.76
C VAL A 433 0.29 31.39 -10.71
N GLU A 434 0.38 32.55 -11.36
CA GLU A 434 1.51 32.92 -12.20
C GLU A 434 2.83 32.96 -11.42
N ARG A 435 2.80 33.50 -10.19
CA ARG A 435 3.96 33.48 -9.28
C ARG A 435 4.37 32.06 -8.90
N TYR A 436 3.41 31.20 -8.57
CA TYR A 436 3.69 29.80 -8.23
C TYR A 436 4.13 28.98 -9.43
N ALA A 437 3.67 29.29 -10.65
CA ALA A 437 4.17 28.68 -11.87
C ALA A 437 5.64 28.98 -12.09
N ALA A 438 6.04 30.25 -11.93
CA ALA A 438 7.45 30.62 -11.98
C ALA A 438 8.29 29.92 -10.92
N GLN A 439 7.78 29.78 -9.69
CA GLN A 439 8.41 29.02 -8.62
C GLN A 439 8.53 27.53 -8.98
N GLY A 440 7.47 26.93 -9.52
CA GLY A 440 7.43 25.52 -9.93
C GLY A 440 8.51 25.21 -10.98
N ALA A 441 8.70 26.08 -11.97
CA ALA A 441 9.74 25.92 -12.98
C ALA A 441 11.16 25.90 -12.36
N VAL A 442 11.42 26.76 -11.36
CA VAL A 442 12.68 26.76 -10.62
C VAL A 442 12.85 25.49 -9.80
N LEU A 443 11.79 25.03 -9.12
CA LEU A 443 11.79 23.83 -8.31
C LEU A 443 12.03 22.58 -9.16
N GLU A 444 11.40 22.46 -10.33
CA GLU A 444 11.62 21.35 -11.27
C GLU A 444 13.06 21.28 -11.76
N GLY A 445 13.62 22.42 -12.19
CA GLY A 445 15.02 22.46 -12.60
C GLY A 445 16.00 22.12 -11.47
N ARG A 446 15.65 22.45 -10.21
CA ARG A 446 16.44 22.10 -9.03
C ARG A 446 16.27 20.63 -8.67
N ARG A 447 15.05 20.12 -8.63
CA ARG A 447 14.73 18.71 -8.37
C ARG A 447 15.48 17.78 -9.33
N SER A 448 15.42 18.06 -10.62
CA SER A 448 16.10 17.28 -11.65
C SER A 448 17.63 17.22 -11.42
N ARG A 449 18.26 18.34 -11.07
CA ARG A 449 19.69 18.37 -10.73
C ARG A 449 20.01 17.59 -9.47
N VAL A 450 19.22 17.76 -8.40
CA VAL A 450 19.40 17.04 -7.13
C VAL A 450 19.24 15.53 -7.34
N ARG A 451 18.20 15.11 -8.04
CA ARG A 451 17.97 13.71 -8.38
C ARG A 451 19.16 13.11 -9.14
N ASN A 452 19.63 13.80 -10.19
CA ASN A 452 20.76 13.32 -10.96
C ASN A 452 22.05 13.23 -10.11
N ALA A 453 22.32 14.21 -9.26
CA ALA A 453 23.44 14.17 -8.34
C ALA A 453 23.36 12.94 -7.41
N LEU A 454 22.21 12.69 -6.77
CA LEU A 454 22.01 11.58 -5.84
C LEU A 454 22.10 10.21 -6.53
N VAL A 455 21.50 10.07 -7.72
CA VAL A 455 21.53 8.81 -8.49
C VAL A 455 22.93 8.46 -8.96
N HIS A 456 23.75 9.46 -9.28
CA HIS A 456 25.16 9.27 -9.70
C HIS A 456 26.15 9.28 -8.52
N GLY A 457 25.66 9.24 -7.27
CA GLY A 457 26.50 9.17 -6.08
C GLY A 457 27.21 10.48 -5.71
N ASN A 458 26.83 11.61 -6.33
CA ASN A 458 27.37 12.90 -5.98
C ASN A 458 26.76 13.42 -4.66
N PRO A 459 27.54 13.94 -3.73
CA PRO A 459 27.03 14.45 -2.48
C PRO A 459 26.17 15.70 -2.71
N SER A 460 24.96 15.69 -2.21
CA SER A 460 24.06 16.85 -2.15
C SER A 460 23.83 17.23 -0.70
N GLY A 461 23.97 18.51 -0.38
CA GLY A 461 23.75 19.02 0.97
C GLY A 461 22.29 18.89 1.38
N PHE A 462 22.06 18.61 2.66
CA PHE A 462 20.74 18.48 3.27
C PHE A 462 19.77 19.63 2.94
N THR A 463 20.24 20.87 3.04
CA THR A 463 19.43 22.07 2.74
C THR A 463 18.99 22.11 1.28
N ILE A 464 19.84 21.64 0.36
CA ILE A 464 19.52 21.62 -1.07
C ILE A 464 18.44 20.58 -1.33
N VAL A 465 18.57 19.37 -0.77
CA VAL A 465 17.55 18.32 -0.88
C VAL A 465 16.24 18.77 -0.26
N GLY A 466 16.27 19.33 0.95
CA GLY A 466 15.09 19.86 1.64
C GLY A 466 14.34 20.93 0.84
N SER A 467 15.08 21.76 0.04
CA SER A 467 14.48 22.85 -0.75
C SER A 467 13.59 22.37 -1.92
N VAL A 468 13.64 21.11 -2.31
CA VAL A 468 12.84 20.53 -3.41
C VAL A 468 11.90 19.43 -2.93
N ARG A 469 11.96 19.05 -1.66
CA ARG A 469 11.23 17.94 -1.10
C ARG A 469 9.73 18.10 -1.27
N GLU A 470 9.14 19.21 -0.82
CA GLU A 470 7.69 19.45 -0.91
C GLU A 470 7.18 19.33 -2.36
N TYR A 471 7.96 19.80 -3.32
CA TYR A 471 7.64 19.68 -4.74
C TYR A 471 7.71 18.24 -5.24
N ALA A 472 8.74 17.49 -4.84
CA ALA A 472 8.90 16.10 -5.23
C ALA A 472 7.79 15.21 -4.63
N GLU A 473 7.44 15.40 -3.35
CA GLU A 473 6.32 14.72 -2.67
C GLU A 473 4.97 15.06 -3.35
N PHE A 474 4.76 16.31 -3.76
CA PHE A 474 3.57 16.69 -4.53
C PHE A 474 3.48 15.91 -5.86
N LEU A 475 4.59 15.80 -6.60
CA LEU A 475 4.59 15.08 -7.88
C LEU A 475 4.30 13.59 -7.67
N SER A 476 4.98 12.93 -6.73
CA SER A 476 4.78 11.49 -6.49
C SER A 476 3.40 11.18 -5.92
N GLY A 477 2.98 11.92 -4.89
CA GLY A 477 1.66 11.77 -4.29
C GLY A 477 0.53 12.07 -5.28
N GLY A 478 0.67 13.14 -6.06
CA GLY A 478 -0.29 13.49 -7.12
C GLY A 478 -0.40 12.42 -8.21
N ALA A 479 0.74 11.87 -8.66
CA ALA A 479 0.77 10.78 -9.62
C ALA A 479 0.05 9.54 -9.09
N LEU A 480 0.43 9.11 -7.89
CA LEU A 480 -0.13 7.91 -7.27
C LEU A 480 -1.62 8.06 -6.99
N ASN A 481 -2.08 9.22 -6.49
CA ASN A 481 -3.50 9.48 -6.26
C ASN A 481 -4.33 9.35 -7.53
N ILE A 482 -3.89 9.95 -8.63
CA ILE A 482 -4.61 9.87 -9.90
C ILE A 482 -4.64 8.42 -10.41
N ALA A 483 -3.53 7.69 -10.28
CA ALA A 483 -3.44 6.30 -10.69
C ALA A 483 -4.36 5.39 -9.85
N LEU A 484 -4.43 5.60 -8.54
CA LEU A 484 -5.32 4.87 -7.65
C LEU A 484 -6.80 5.18 -7.92
N GLU A 485 -7.15 6.45 -8.10
CA GLU A 485 -8.51 6.82 -8.50
C GLU A 485 -8.90 6.15 -9.82
N SER A 486 -8.02 6.17 -10.84
CA SER A 486 -8.29 5.55 -12.13
C SER A 486 -8.54 4.04 -12.00
N TYR A 487 -7.75 3.35 -11.19
CA TYR A 487 -7.90 1.93 -10.91
C TYR A 487 -9.22 1.63 -10.18
N ILE A 488 -9.54 2.40 -9.13
CA ILE A 488 -10.77 2.23 -8.34
C ILE A 488 -12.02 2.48 -9.19
N GLU A 489 -11.98 3.48 -10.06
CA GLU A 489 -13.10 3.86 -10.92
C GLU A 489 -13.17 3.03 -12.22
N GLY A 490 -12.11 2.29 -12.57
CA GLY A 490 -12.00 1.55 -13.82
C GLY A 490 -11.82 2.47 -15.04
N GLU A 491 -11.27 3.67 -14.81
CA GLU A 491 -10.93 4.63 -15.87
C GLU A 491 -9.56 4.31 -16.46
N ALA A 492 -9.35 4.59 -17.75
CA ALA A 492 -8.01 4.47 -18.34
C ALA A 492 -7.03 5.45 -17.67
N PRO A 493 -5.85 5.00 -17.19
CA PRO A 493 -4.94 5.84 -16.40
C PRO A 493 -4.50 7.13 -17.11
N ALA A 494 -4.21 7.05 -18.42
CA ALA A 494 -3.83 8.22 -19.22
C ALA A 494 -4.97 9.26 -19.30
N ALA A 495 -6.23 8.79 -19.44
CA ALA A 495 -7.40 9.66 -19.43
C ALA A 495 -7.61 10.33 -18.07
N ALA A 496 -7.41 9.59 -16.97
CA ALA A 496 -7.50 10.15 -15.62
C ALA A 496 -6.47 11.26 -15.39
N ILE A 497 -5.21 11.06 -15.84
CA ILE A 497 -4.14 12.06 -15.74
C ILE A 497 -4.53 13.31 -16.54
N ALA A 498 -4.97 13.17 -17.79
CA ALA A 498 -5.38 14.28 -18.65
C ALA A 498 -6.59 15.05 -18.06
N ARG A 499 -7.60 14.33 -17.59
CA ARG A 499 -8.79 14.92 -16.93
C ARG A 499 -8.40 15.73 -15.69
N LYS A 500 -7.55 15.16 -14.84
CA LYS A 500 -7.11 15.83 -13.60
C LYS A 500 -6.22 17.05 -13.88
N THR A 501 -5.45 17.04 -14.95
CA THR A 501 -4.65 18.21 -15.35
C THR A 501 -5.54 19.34 -15.84
N GLY A 502 -6.59 19.02 -16.61
CA GLY A 502 -7.57 20.01 -17.10
C GLY A 502 -8.52 20.55 -16.03
N GLU A 503 -8.51 20.04 -14.81
CA GLU A 503 -9.50 20.35 -13.76
C GLU A 503 -9.54 21.85 -13.39
N PHE A 504 -8.42 22.56 -13.52
CA PHE A 504 -8.30 23.98 -13.17
C PHE A 504 -8.34 24.94 -14.37
N THR A 505 -8.52 24.42 -15.59
CA THR A 505 -8.54 25.25 -16.81
C THR A 505 -9.61 26.34 -16.76
N ALA A 506 -10.83 26.01 -16.31
CA ALA A 506 -11.92 26.98 -16.18
C ALA A 506 -11.59 28.13 -15.20
N MET A 507 -10.85 27.84 -14.14
CA MET A 507 -10.37 28.86 -13.20
C MET A 507 -9.28 29.75 -13.82
N GLN A 508 -8.48 29.23 -14.74
CA GLN A 508 -7.52 30.02 -15.50
C GLN A 508 -8.18 30.89 -16.54
N GLU A 509 -9.30 30.44 -17.14
CA GLU A 509 -10.02 31.08 -18.21
C GLU A 509 -10.98 32.21 -17.77
N GLY A 510 -11.02 32.57 -16.48
CA GLY A 510 -11.71 33.75 -16.03
C GLY A 510 -12.78 33.58 -14.96
N GLN A 511 -12.93 32.38 -14.41
CA GLN A 511 -13.81 32.16 -13.25
C GLN A 511 -13.01 32.28 -11.94
N ASP A 512 -13.61 32.98 -10.95
CA ASP A 512 -13.09 32.89 -9.58
C ASP A 512 -13.33 31.49 -8.99
N ALA A 513 -12.50 31.12 -8.01
CA ALA A 513 -12.54 29.77 -7.43
C ALA A 513 -13.90 29.47 -6.76
N ALA A 514 -14.52 30.44 -6.10
CA ALA A 514 -15.81 30.24 -5.44
C ALA A 514 -16.91 29.92 -6.46
N THR A 515 -16.97 30.67 -7.58
CA THR A 515 -17.92 30.41 -8.66
C THR A 515 -17.68 29.05 -9.31
N TYR A 516 -16.43 28.70 -9.62
CA TYR A 516 -16.06 27.37 -10.15
C TYR A 516 -16.54 26.24 -9.24
N TRP A 517 -16.24 26.29 -7.95
CA TRP A 517 -16.60 25.24 -7.01
C TRP A 517 -18.10 25.17 -6.72
N ARG A 518 -18.83 26.29 -6.72
CA ARG A 518 -20.30 26.30 -6.63
C ARG A 518 -20.94 25.61 -7.85
N ALA A 519 -20.47 25.91 -9.05
CA ALA A 519 -20.96 25.27 -10.27
C ALA A 519 -20.71 23.78 -10.28
N ARG A 520 -19.53 23.38 -9.86
CA ARG A 520 -19.14 21.95 -9.75
C ARG A 520 -19.97 21.19 -8.71
N LEU A 521 -20.24 21.81 -7.57
CA LEU A 521 -21.13 21.25 -6.54
C LEU A 521 -22.55 21.06 -7.06
N ALA A 522 -23.10 22.08 -7.74
CA ALA A 522 -24.44 22.01 -8.32
C ALA A 522 -24.55 20.89 -9.37
N ALA A 523 -23.57 20.77 -10.26
CA ALA A 523 -23.54 19.71 -11.28
C ALA A 523 -23.53 18.30 -10.66
N ARG A 524 -22.85 18.10 -9.54
CA ARG A 524 -22.80 16.80 -8.83
C ARG A 524 -24.10 16.46 -8.13
N THR A 525 -24.73 17.43 -7.48
CA THR A 525 -26.04 17.23 -6.84
C THR A 525 -27.08 16.78 -7.87
N THR A 526 -27.00 17.30 -9.09
CA THR A 526 -27.90 16.93 -10.19
C THR A 526 -27.60 15.53 -10.74
N ALA A 527 -26.33 15.09 -10.71
CA ALA A 527 -25.92 13.78 -11.19
C ALA A 527 -26.12 12.64 -10.18
N GLY A 528 -26.57 12.93 -8.94
CA GLY A 528 -26.78 11.92 -7.89
C GLY A 528 -25.50 11.23 -7.40
N THR A 529 -24.32 11.71 -7.78
CA THR A 529 -23.04 11.17 -7.34
C THR A 529 -22.62 11.81 -6.02
N SER A 530 -22.65 11.03 -4.94
CA SER A 530 -22.04 11.47 -3.68
C SER A 530 -20.50 11.53 -3.84
N TRP A 531 -19.88 12.43 -3.10
CA TRP A 531 -18.46 12.33 -2.85
C TRP A 531 -18.24 11.06 -2.03
N ALA A 532 -17.57 10.07 -2.59
CA ALA A 532 -16.84 9.08 -1.84
C ALA A 532 -15.37 9.47 -1.88
#